data_df8f835fe179eac7ba24ad905909d984
#
_entry.id   df8f835fe179eac7ba24ad905909d984
#
_cell.length_a   1.000
_cell.length_b   1.000
_cell.length_c   1.000
_cell.angle_alpha   90.00
_cell.angle_beta   90.00
_cell.angle_gamma   90.00
#
_symmetry.space_group_name_H-M   'P 1'
#
loop_
_entity.id
_entity.type
_entity.pdbx_description
1 polymer ?
#
loop_
_entity_poly.entity_id
_entity_poly.type
_entity_poly.pdbx_seq_one_letter_code
_entity_poly.pdbx_strand_id
1 'polypeptide(L)'
;MRRLSRNLAPWRALAGALALLLALGLQAAEQPGRAAIASAHPAATVAGLETLAMGGNAFDAAVAISAALAVVEPYSSGLGGGGFFLLREAGEQPTYRFIDARERAPQAAHADLYRRNGQVQADLSLNGPLAAAIPGLPAALVELAQRFGRLPLKDSLTPAIRLARDGVAIDRVYRERASWRLAALRDDPESARLFLDQGEIPEEFSLLRQPELAHTLQLLAREGHAGFYAGEVAERLVSGVRKAGGIWSLRDLSEYRIVERQPLRIGLDEGRELISAPPPSAGGLAIAQSLLMLQRLPWRQAEPVQRTHFVVESLRRAYRDRGLLGDPDFVANPTAQLLEPDYLKRLALSIDPQQATPSASLPPAGSWKEGNHTTHFSVLDAAGNAVAATLSVNLPFGAAFTVPGTGVLLNDEMDDFAADVQGANAYGLAGSHANAIAAGKRPLSSMSPTFIESPGEFASFGTPGGSRIPSMVLLAILEYLDGQPIARWPSVPRYHHQYLPDQIQHEPDTFSPAQIADLQARGHQLKALDRSYGNQQVLFWNKQNKRVEAASDPRGIGTSAILPE
;
A
#
# COMPACT_ATOMS: atom_id res chain seq x y z
N MET A 1 21.63 -82.08 -22.30
CA MET A 1 20.55 -81.13 -22.15
C MET A 1 20.96 -80.08 -21.10
N ARG A 2 21.51 -78.93 -21.52
CA ARG A 2 21.85 -77.82 -20.61
C ARG A 2 20.75 -76.76 -20.70
N ARG A 3 20.09 -76.48 -19.57
CA ARG A 3 19.09 -75.40 -19.46
C ARG A 3 19.81 -74.05 -19.30
N LEU A 4 19.59 -73.16 -20.25
CA LEU A 4 19.96 -71.75 -20.17
C LEU A 4 18.92 -71.00 -19.32
N SER A 5 19.29 -70.62 -18.09
CA SER A 5 18.54 -69.66 -17.28
C SER A 5 18.87 -68.24 -17.76
N ARG A 6 17.90 -67.56 -18.40
CA ARG A 6 17.99 -66.16 -18.79
C ARG A 6 17.80 -65.30 -17.54
N ASN A 7 18.85 -64.61 -17.09
CA ASN A 7 18.77 -63.58 -16.04
C ASN A 7 18.05 -62.33 -16.56
N LEU A 8 16.78 -62.16 -16.13
CA LEU A 8 15.95 -61.00 -16.45
C LEU A 8 16.02 -59.87 -15.36
N ALA A 9 16.96 -59.98 -14.39
CA ALA A 9 17.06 -59.09 -13.25
C ALA A 9 17.49 -57.62 -13.58
N PRO A 10 18.40 -57.36 -14.53
CA PRO A 10 18.85 -55.98 -14.75
C PRO A 10 17.81 -55.09 -15.45
N TRP A 11 16.92 -55.64 -16.27
CA TRP A 11 15.92 -54.87 -17.01
C TRP A 11 14.74 -54.43 -16.16
N ARG A 12 14.42 -55.14 -15.07
CA ARG A 12 13.39 -54.74 -14.11
C ARG A 12 13.87 -53.59 -13.21
N ALA A 13 15.15 -53.57 -12.86
CA ALA A 13 15.75 -52.47 -12.09
C ALA A 13 15.84 -51.17 -12.91
N LEU A 14 16.15 -51.26 -14.22
CA LEU A 14 16.20 -50.11 -15.11
C LEU A 14 14.79 -49.54 -15.38
N ALA A 15 13.78 -50.40 -15.58
CA ALA A 15 12.41 -49.96 -15.76
C ALA A 15 11.81 -49.33 -14.48
N GLY A 16 12.18 -49.83 -13.30
CA GLY A 16 11.81 -49.23 -12.01
C GLY A 16 12.43 -47.88 -11.78
N ALA A 17 13.73 -47.72 -12.15
CA ALA A 17 14.44 -46.44 -12.03
C ALA A 17 13.90 -45.40 -13.06
N LEU A 18 13.56 -45.83 -14.27
CA LEU A 18 12.93 -44.96 -15.29
C LEU A 18 11.53 -44.54 -14.91
N ALA A 19 10.74 -45.44 -14.29
CA ALA A 19 9.41 -45.11 -13.75
C ALA A 19 9.48 -44.18 -12.52
N LEU A 20 10.52 -44.29 -11.68
CA LEU A 20 10.76 -43.37 -10.58
C LEU A 20 11.24 -42.00 -11.07
N LEU A 21 12.04 -41.93 -12.13
CA LEU A 21 12.46 -40.68 -12.79
C LEU A 21 11.32 -40.02 -13.58
N LEU A 22 10.37 -40.79 -14.08
CA LEU A 22 9.14 -40.28 -14.71
C LEU A 22 8.07 -39.90 -13.68
N ALA A 23 8.14 -40.44 -12.44
CA ALA A 23 7.27 -40.06 -11.32
C ALA A 23 7.81 -38.85 -10.54
N LEU A 24 9.07 -38.48 -10.69
CA LEU A 24 9.61 -37.16 -10.43
C LEU A 24 9.24 -36.26 -11.62
N GLY A 25 7.95 -36.32 -12.01
CA GLY A 25 7.41 -35.44 -13.01
C GLY A 25 7.77 -34.02 -12.62
N LEU A 26 8.45 -33.32 -13.50
CA LEU A 26 8.49 -31.85 -13.49
C LEU A 26 7.06 -31.38 -13.20
N GLN A 27 6.77 -31.07 -11.95
CA GLN A 27 5.60 -30.27 -11.64
C GLN A 27 5.90 -28.92 -12.29
N ALA A 28 5.47 -28.78 -13.54
CA ALA A 28 5.53 -27.49 -14.20
C ALA A 28 4.88 -26.48 -13.24
N ALA A 29 5.60 -25.39 -12.96
CA ALA A 29 5.05 -24.35 -12.10
C ALA A 29 3.62 -24.04 -12.55
N GLU A 30 2.67 -24.10 -11.62
CA GLU A 30 1.27 -23.80 -11.93
C GLU A 30 1.20 -22.36 -12.43
N GLN A 31 0.67 -22.18 -13.63
CA GLN A 31 0.54 -20.86 -14.26
C GLN A 31 -0.94 -20.53 -14.40
N PRO A 32 -1.33 -19.27 -14.12
CA PRO A 32 -2.71 -18.83 -14.32
C PRO A 32 -3.13 -18.89 -15.79
N GLY A 33 -2.19 -18.75 -16.74
CA GLY A 33 -2.45 -18.72 -18.19
C GLY A 33 -3.12 -17.43 -18.65
N ARG A 34 -3.62 -16.61 -17.73
CA ARG A 34 -4.30 -15.34 -18.00
C ARG A 34 -3.74 -14.26 -17.07
N ALA A 35 -3.67 -13.03 -17.58
CA ALA A 35 -3.29 -11.89 -16.77
C ALA A 35 -4.51 -11.15 -16.24
N ALA A 36 -4.39 -10.55 -15.05
CA ALA A 36 -5.43 -9.74 -14.42
C ALA A 36 -4.84 -8.49 -13.79
N ILE A 37 -5.61 -7.40 -13.85
CA ILE A 37 -5.31 -6.12 -13.24
C ILE A 37 -6.54 -5.62 -12.49
N ALA A 38 -6.33 -5.06 -11.31
CA ALA A 38 -7.29 -4.20 -10.63
C ALA A 38 -6.55 -2.92 -10.20
N SER A 39 -7.03 -1.74 -10.61
CA SER A 39 -6.42 -0.46 -10.26
C SER A 39 -7.45 0.61 -9.94
N ALA A 40 -7.02 1.64 -9.22
CA ALA A 40 -7.89 2.69 -8.72
C ALA A 40 -8.46 3.61 -9.83
N HIS A 41 -7.88 3.60 -11.04
CA HIS A 41 -8.32 4.46 -12.15
C HIS A 41 -8.34 3.70 -13.49
N PRO A 42 -9.39 3.86 -14.34
CA PRO A 42 -9.50 3.14 -15.63
C PRO A 42 -8.31 3.35 -16.56
N ALA A 43 -7.80 4.58 -16.67
CA ALA A 43 -6.64 4.86 -17.53
C ALA A 43 -5.37 4.13 -17.07
N ALA A 44 -5.20 3.91 -15.77
CA ALA A 44 -4.08 3.14 -15.24
C ALA A 44 -4.25 1.64 -15.53
N THR A 45 -5.47 1.10 -15.43
CA THR A 45 -5.77 -0.27 -15.86
C THR A 45 -5.43 -0.46 -17.35
N VAL A 46 -5.84 0.48 -18.21
CA VAL A 46 -5.52 0.45 -19.65
C VAL A 46 -4.00 0.50 -19.88
N ALA A 47 -3.26 1.37 -19.18
CA ALA A 47 -1.80 1.43 -19.28
C ALA A 47 -1.13 0.09 -18.96
N GLY A 48 -1.59 -0.58 -17.91
CA GLY A 48 -1.11 -1.93 -17.56
C GLY A 48 -1.45 -2.98 -18.62
N LEU A 49 -2.68 -2.95 -19.17
CA LEU A 49 -3.10 -3.87 -20.24
C LEU A 49 -2.30 -3.67 -21.52
N GLU A 50 -2.06 -2.42 -21.95
CA GLU A 50 -1.21 -2.09 -23.11
C GLU A 50 0.19 -2.67 -22.91
N THR A 51 0.77 -2.53 -21.72
CA THR A 51 2.10 -3.02 -21.39
C THR A 51 2.18 -4.55 -21.41
N LEU A 52 1.19 -5.25 -20.86
CA LEU A 52 1.11 -6.72 -20.95
C LEU A 52 0.93 -7.18 -22.41
N ALA A 53 0.11 -6.48 -23.20
CA ALA A 53 -0.10 -6.80 -24.61
C ALA A 53 1.16 -6.60 -25.48
N MET A 54 2.08 -5.71 -25.08
CA MET A 54 3.40 -5.53 -25.71
C MET A 54 4.41 -6.65 -25.34
N GLY A 55 4.01 -7.62 -24.53
CA GLY A 55 4.88 -8.72 -24.07
C GLY A 55 5.57 -8.44 -22.73
N GLY A 56 5.22 -7.37 -22.06
CA GLY A 56 5.66 -7.10 -20.69
C GLY A 56 5.12 -8.12 -19.69
N ASN A 57 5.74 -8.17 -18.53
CA ASN A 57 5.29 -8.99 -17.40
C ASN A 57 4.57 -8.14 -16.35
N ALA A 58 4.21 -8.74 -15.19
CA ALA A 58 3.53 -8.02 -14.10
C ALA A 58 4.34 -6.83 -13.56
N PHE A 59 5.67 -6.89 -13.61
CA PHE A 59 6.54 -5.82 -13.12
C PHE A 59 6.57 -4.63 -14.10
N ASP A 60 6.59 -4.88 -15.41
CA ASP A 60 6.45 -3.84 -16.44
C ASP A 60 5.08 -3.16 -16.34
N ALA A 61 4.01 -3.95 -16.18
CA ALA A 61 2.67 -3.43 -15.98
C ALA A 61 2.56 -2.59 -14.70
N ALA A 62 3.23 -2.99 -13.61
CA ALA A 62 3.29 -2.22 -12.38
C ALA A 62 3.97 -0.86 -12.57
N VAL A 63 5.04 -0.79 -13.37
CA VAL A 63 5.69 0.49 -13.77
C VAL A 63 4.70 1.38 -14.52
N ALA A 64 4.02 0.82 -15.53
CA ALA A 64 3.07 1.59 -16.36
C ALA A 64 1.86 2.10 -15.54
N ILE A 65 1.29 1.25 -14.68
CA ILE A 65 0.17 1.61 -13.81
C ILE A 65 0.58 2.69 -12.81
N SER A 66 1.74 2.53 -12.14
CA SER A 66 2.24 3.51 -11.18
C SER A 66 2.47 4.88 -11.80
N ALA A 67 3.11 4.90 -12.98
CA ALA A 67 3.36 6.14 -13.71
C ALA A 67 2.05 6.77 -14.23
N ALA A 68 1.10 5.96 -14.69
CA ALA A 68 -0.22 6.46 -15.10
C ALA A 68 -1.00 7.04 -13.92
N LEU A 69 -1.02 6.36 -12.75
CA LEU A 69 -1.65 6.87 -11.52
C LEU A 69 -1.02 8.20 -11.07
N ALA A 70 0.31 8.36 -11.21
CA ALA A 70 0.98 9.63 -10.92
C ALA A 70 0.49 10.80 -11.79
N VAL A 71 -0.11 10.51 -12.96
CA VAL A 71 -0.69 11.51 -13.86
C VAL A 71 -2.18 11.73 -13.60
N VAL A 72 -2.94 10.61 -13.45
CA VAL A 72 -4.41 10.69 -13.43
C VAL A 72 -4.97 10.86 -12.01
N GLU A 73 -4.20 10.51 -10.98
CA GLU A 73 -4.55 10.67 -9.56
C GLU A 73 -3.51 11.53 -8.80
N PRO A 74 -3.23 12.79 -9.23
CA PRO A 74 -2.26 13.64 -8.52
C PRO A 74 -2.66 13.90 -7.07
N TYR A 75 -3.92 13.63 -6.73
CA TYR A 75 -4.45 13.68 -5.38
C TYR A 75 -4.14 12.44 -4.52
N SER A 76 -3.57 11.37 -5.08
CA SER A 76 -3.30 10.11 -4.36
C SER A 76 -1.88 9.60 -4.48
N SER A 77 -1.21 9.89 -5.61
CA SER A 77 0.17 9.46 -5.89
C SER A 77 0.85 10.41 -6.87
N GLY A 78 2.17 10.28 -7.03
CA GLY A 78 2.92 11.15 -7.94
C GLY A 78 4.41 10.83 -7.94
N LEU A 79 5.15 11.36 -8.94
CA LEU A 79 6.62 11.25 -8.96
C LEU A 79 7.27 11.95 -7.76
N GLY A 80 6.55 12.90 -7.12
CA GLY A 80 6.97 13.56 -5.88
C GLY A 80 6.65 12.77 -4.61
N GLY A 81 6.14 11.55 -4.73
CA GLY A 81 5.78 10.66 -3.61
C GLY A 81 6.59 9.37 -3.58
N GLY A 82 6.04 8.35 -2.93
CA GLY A 82 6.65 7.04 -2.81
C GLY A 82 5.64 5.91 -2.64
N GLY A 83 6.07 4.83 -2.04
CA GLY A 83 5.20 3.70 -1.78
C GLY A 83 5.91 2.39 -1.53
N PHE A 84 5.12 1.33 -1.47
CA PHE A 84 5.57 -0.03 -1.25
C PHE A 84 5.07 -0.96 -2.36
N PHE A 85 5.95 -1.85 -2.80
CA PHE A 85 5.66 -2.87 -3.78
C PHE A 85 5.95 -4.25 -3.18
N LEU A 86 4.93 -5.07 -3.08
CA LEU A 86 5.07 -6.49 -2.76
C LEU A 86 5.07 -7.27 -4.07
N LEU A 87 6.14 -8.01 -4.30
CA LEU A 87 6.40 -8.75 -5.53
C LEU A 87 6.31 -10.25 -5.27
N ARG A 88 5.69 -10.95 -6.22
CA ARG A 88 5.77 -12.40 -6.36
C ARG A 88 6.43 -12.74 -7.68
N GLU A 89 7.58 -13.37 -7.64
CA GLU A 89 8.24 -13.95 -8.81
C GLU A 89 7.79 -15.39 -8.98
N ALA A 90 7.24 -15.71 -10.15
CA ALA A 90 6.74 -17.05 -10.48
C ALA A 90 7.88 -18.07 -10.56
N GLY A 91 7.60 -19.30 -10.19
CA GLY A 91 8.53 -20.43 -10.23
C GLY A 91 7.90 -21.66 -9.59
N GLU A 92 8.63 -22.79 -9.58
CA GLU A 92 8.20 -23.99 -8.84
C GLU A 92 7.98 -23.68 -7.35
N GLN A 93 8.84 -22.85 -6.80
CA GLN A 93 8.70 -22.22 -5.49
C GLN A 93 8.73 -20.70 -5.71
N PRO A 94 7.61 -20.00 -5.58
CA PRO A 94 7.58 -18.56 -5.80
C PRO A 94 8.43 -17.83 -4.78
N THR A 95 9.11 -16.78 -5.25
CA THR A 95 9.91 -15.89 -4.41
C THR A 95 9.15 -14.60 -4.17
N TYR A 96 9.20 -14.12 -2.93
CA TYR A 96 8.55 -12.87 -2.53
C TYR A 96 9.60 -11.83 -2.16
N ARG A 97 9.39 -10.60 -2.63
CA ARG A 97 10.23 -9.45 -2.32
C ARG A 97 9.36 -8.27 -1.93
N PHE A 98 9.91 -7.41 -1.11
CA PHE A 98 9.27 -6.16 -0.74
C PHE A 98 10.19 -5.00 -1.07
N ILE A 99 9.76 -4.13 -1.98
CA ILE A 99 10.49 -2.93 -2.37
C ILE A 99 9.95 -1.75 -1.57
N ASP A 100 10.78 -1.26 -0.67
CA ASP A 100 10.53 -0.06 0.12
C ASP A 100 11.04 1.16 -0.66
N ALA A 101 10.10 1.84 -1.30
CA ALA A 101 10.30 3.13 -1.96
C ALA A 101 9.62 4.26 -1.17
N ARG A 102 9.51 4.09 0.16
CA ARG A 102 9.02 5.13 1.09
C ARG A 102 9.90 6.36 0.98
N GLU A 103 9.31 7.50 1.08
CA GLU A 103 9.99 8.79 1.14
C GLU A 103 10.96 8.84 2.32
N ARG A 104 11.99 9.66 2.18
CA ARG A 104 13.04 9.79 3.18
C ARG A 104 13.18 11.23 3.63
N ALA A 105 13.23 11.47 4.93
CA ALA A 105 13.49 12.81 5.47
C ALA A 105 14.81 13.39 4.91
N PRO A 106 14.84 14.66 4.51
CA PRO A 106 16.08 15.32 4.08
C PRO A 106 17.18 15.27 5.16
N GLN A 107 18.45 15.33 4.76
CA GLN A 107 19.58 15.31 5.71
C GLN A 107 19.57 16.50 6.69
N ALA A 108 18.93 17.59 6.34
CA ALA A 108 18.75 18.75 7.23
C ALA A 108 17.56 18.62 8.19
N ALA A 109 16.80 17.52 8.14
CA ALA A 109 15.66 17.30 9.04
C ALA A 109 16.14 16.96 10.46
N HIS A 110 15.42 17.48 11.46
CA HIS A 110 15.71 17.28 12.89
C HIS A 110 14.41 17.26 13.69
N ALA A 111 14.46 16.78 14.93
CA ALA A 111 13.27 16.57 15.78
C ALA A 111 12.43 17.86 16.01
N ASP A 112 13.07 19.02 16.02
CA ASP A 112 12.40 20.31 16.22
C ASP A 112 12.05 21.04 14.91
N LEU A 113 12.07 20.36 13.76
CA LEU A 113 11.85 20.96 12.43
C LEU A 113 10.57 21.81 12.38
N TYR A 114 9.50 21.34 13.00
CA TYR A 114 8.19 21.99 13.01
C TYR A 114 7.90 22.78 14.28
N ARG A 115 8.88 22.92 15.18
CA ARG A 115 8.71 23.65 16.44
C ARG A 115 9.08 25.13 16.27
N ARG A 116 8.17 26.01 16.68
CA ARG A 116 8.40 27.46 16.73
C ARG A 116 7.96 27.99 18.10
N ASN A 117 8.80 28.75 18.78
CA ASN A 117 8.50 29.27 20.11
C ASN A 117 8.07 28.20 21.12
N GLY A 118 8.68 27.01 21.06
CA GLY A 118 8.37 25.88 21.94
C GLY A 118 7.12 25.07 21.57
N GLN A 119 6.34 25.48 20.56
CA GLN A 119 5.13 24.79 20.11
C GLN A 119 5.27 24.20 18.72
N VAL A 120 4.70 23.01 18.49
CA VAL A 120 4.64 22.38 17.17
C VAL A 120 3.62 23.14 16.31
N GLN A 121 4.06 23.53 15.10
CA GLN A 121 3.24 24.16 14.08
C GLN A 121 2.82 23.10 13.07
N ALA A 122 1.65 22.49 13.26
CA ALA A 122 1.17 21.37 12.46
C ALA A 122 1.06 21.70 10.96
N ASP A 123 0.72 22.96 10.61
CA ASP A 123 0.56 23.36 9.20
C ASP A 123 1.87 23.25 8.40
N LEU A 124 3.02 23.35 9.06
CA LEU A 124 4.32 23.24 8.40
C LEU A 124 4.65 21.81 7.94
N SER A 125 4.01 20.80 8.52
CA SER A 125 4.15 19.40 8.08
C SER A 125 3.11 18.99 7.03
N LEU A 126 2.09 19.83 6.77
CA LEU A 126 0.99 19.53 5.87
C LEU A 126 1.07 20.27 4.53
N ASN A 127 1.63 21.49 4.51
CA ASN A 127 1.60 22.37 3.35
C ASN A 127 2.98 22.95 3.05
N GLY A 128 3.26 23.08 1.76
CA GLY A 128 4.50 23.69 1.28
C GLY A 128 5.74 22.81 1.38
N PRO A 129 6.91 23.35 1.03
CA PRO A 129 8.13 22.57 0.78
C PRO A 129 8.76 21.94 2.02
N LEU A 130 8.45 22.41 3.24
CA LEU A 130 8.93 21.79 4.48
C LEU A 130 8.22 20.47 4.82
N ALA A 131 7.00 20.28 4.30
CA ALA A 131 6.23 19.06 4.48
C ALA A 131 6.77 17.90 3.63
N ALA A 132 7.60 18.20 2.61
CA ALA A 132 8.02 17.23 1.62
C ALA A 132 9.26 16.43 2.06
N ALA A 133 9.11 15.11 2.09
CA ALA A 133 10.22 14.15 2.15
C ALA A 133 10.76 13.84 0.74
N ILE A 134 11.98 13.31 0.66
CA ILE A 134 12.63 12.97 -0.61
C ILE A 134 11.85 11.84 -1.30
N PRO A 135 11.40 12.03 -2.54
CA PRO A 135 10.56 11.08 -3.26
C PRO A 135 11.23 9.73 -3.52
N GLY A 136 10.45 8.65 -3.50
CA GLY A 136 10.92 7.30 -3.76
C GLY A 136 10.35 6.65 -5.02
N LEU A 137 9.18 7.05 -5.49
CA LEU A 137 8.51 6.39 -6.60
C LEU A 137 9.37 6.32 -7.88
N PRO A 138 10.04 7.38 -8.35
CA PRO A 138 10.83 7.29 -9.56
C PRO A 138 11.94 6.22 -9.49
N ALA A 139 12.58 6.07 -8.33
CA ALA A 139 13.61 5.04 -8.13
C ALA A 139 13.03 3.61 -8.18
N ALA A 140 11.82 3.41 -7.62
CA ALA A 140 11.14 2.12 -7.70
C ALA A 140 10.77 1.75 -9.14
N LEU A 141 10.29 2.71 -9.95
CA LEU A 141 9.95 2.44 -11.36
C LEU A 141 11.18 1.98 -12.15
N VAL A 142 12.32 2.62 -11.92
CA VAL A 142 13.59 2.23 -12.56
C VAL A 142 14.03 0.84 -12.10
N GLU A 143 13.98 0.58 -10.80
CA GLU A 143 14.37 -0.71 -10.20
C GLU A 143 13.51 -1.87 -10.72
N LEU A 144 12.18 -1.68 -10.73
CA LEU A 144 11.24 -2.70 -11.22
C LEU A 144 11.50 -3.04 -12.70
N ALA A 145 11.67 -2.02 -13.55
CA ALA A 145 11.93 -2.24 -14.97
C ALA A 145 13.28 -2.91 -15.22
N GLN A 146 14.36 -2.50 -14.51
CA GLN A 146 15.70 -2.98 -14.77
C GLN A 146 15.97 -4.39 -14.23
N ARG A 147 15.37 -4.74 -13.06
CA ARG A 147 15.66 -6.03 -12.41
C ARG A 147 14.61 -7.10 -12.68
N PHE A 148 13.38 -6.71 -12.89
CA PHE A 148 12.25 -7.65 -12.94
C PHE A 148 11.48 -7.56 -14.25
N GLY A 149 11.52 -6.41 -14.93
CA GLY A 149 10.85 -6.17 -16.20
C GLY A 149 11.45 -6.94 -17.38
N ARG A 150 10.66 -7.08 -18.44
CA ARG A 150 11.05 -7.62 -19.75
C ARG A 150 11.19 -6.53 -20.79
N LEU A 151 10.50 -5.42 -20.58
CA LEU A 151 10.51 -4.28 -21.49
C LEU A 151 11.52 -3.22 -21.04
N PRO A 152 12.07 -2.45 -21.98
CA PRO A 152 12.78 -1.22 -21.63
C PRO A 152 11.88 -0.27 -20.83
N LEU A 153 12.43 0.41 -19.83
CA LEU A 153 11.69 1.38 -18.99
C LEU A 153 10.88 2.40 -19.82
N LYS A 154 11.45 2.88 -20.95
CA LYS A 154 10.78 3.84 -21.85
C LYS A 154 9.45 3.32 -22.38
N ASP A 155 9.35 2.02 -22.65
CA ASP A 155 8.14 1.43 -23.23
C ASP A 155 7.04 1.34 -22.17
N SER A 156 7.38 0.96 -20.94
CA SER A 156 6.45 0.94 -19.79
C SER A 156 6.00 2.35 -19.36
N LEU A 157 6.81 3.41 -19.58
CA LEU A 157 6.44 4.79 -19.26
C LEU A 157 5.65 5.50 -20.38
N THR A 158 5.65 4.95 -21.59
CA THR A 158 4.98 5.58 -22.76
C THR A 158 3.50 5.89 -22.51
N PRO A 159 2.66 5.02 -21.92
CA PRO A 159 1.26 5.36 -21.62
C PRO A 159 1.12 6.58 -20.72
N ALA A 160 1.91 6.68 -19.66
CA ALA A 160 1.87 7.80 -18.73
C ALA A 160 2.34 9.12 -19.38
N ILE A 161 3.40 9.07 -20.19
CA ILE A 161 3.88 10.23 -20.96
C ILE A 161 2.77 10.75 -21.90
N ARG A 162 2.06 9.85 -22.58
CA ARG A 162 0.92 10.18 -23.44
C ARG A 162 -0.20 10.83 -22.65
N LEU A 163 -0.63 10.23 -21.51
CA LEU A 163 -1.67 10.79 -20.65
C LEU A 163 -1.31 12.18 -20.13
N ALA A 164 -0.08 12.40 -19.69
CA ALA A 164 0.38 13.70 -19.19
C ALA A 164 0.40 14.78 -20.29
N ARG A 165 0.86 14.42 -21.49
CA ARG A 165 0.95 15.34 -22.64
C ARG A 165 -0.41 15.67 -23.23
N ASP A 166 -1.22 14.65 -23.52
CA ASP A 166 -2.48 14.80 -24.27
C ASP A 166 -3.64 15.24 -23.35
N GLY A 167 -3.51 14.95 -22.07
CA GLY A 167 -4.47 15.29 -21.02
C GLY A 167 -5.41 14.15 -20.67
N VAL A 168 -5.93 14.22 -19.46
CA VAL A 168 -6.92 13.30 -18.91
C VAL A 168 -8.16 14.08 -18.49
N ALA A 169 -9.34 13.46 -18.64
CA ALA A 169 -10.58 14.10 -18.23
C ALA A 169 -10.66 14.15 -16.68
N ILE A 170 -11.00 15.32 -16.16
CA ILE A 170 -11.33 15.51 -14.75
C ILE A 170 -12.56 14.69 -14.42
N ASP A 171 -12.48 13.90 -13.36
CA ASP A 171 -13.57 13.08 -12.85
C ASP A 171 -14.12 13.60 -11.51
N ARG A 172 -15.20 12.95 -11.03
CA ARG A 172 -15.84 13.31 -9.75
C ARG A 172 -14.91 13.16 -8.55
N VAL A 173 -13.99 12.17 -8.56
CA VAL A 173 -13.07 11.90 -7.45
C VAL A 173 -12.02 13.01 -7.39
N TYR A 174 -11.44 13.40 -8.52
CA TYR A 174 -10.56 14.56 -8.60
C TYR A 174 -11.21 15.79 -7.98
N ARG A 175 -12.42 16.12 -8.42
CA ARG A 175 -13.17 17.30 -7.92
C ARG A 175 -13.41 17.26 -6.42
N GLU A 176 -13.82 16.11 -5.93
CA GLU A 176 -14.01 15.90 -4.48
C GLU A 176 -12.70 16.11 -3.72
N ARG A 177 -11.58 15.52 -4.17
CA ARG A 177 -10.27 15.65 -3.52
C ARG A 177 -9.72 17.08 -3.59
N ALA A 178 -9.88 17.73 -4.74
CA ALA A 178 -9.49 19.13 -4.92
C ALA A 178 -10.29 20.06 -4.00
N SER A 179 -11.59 19.79 -3.75
CA SER A 179 -12.40 20.59 -2.84
C SER A 179 -11.86 20.60 -1.40
N TRP A 180 -11.26 19.50 -0.96
CA TRP A 180 -10.69 19.43 0.38
C TRP A 180 -9.38 20.18 0.54
N ARG A 181 -8.69 20.44 -0.57
CA ARG A 181 -7.37 21.10 -0.58
C ARG A 181 -7.36 22.43 -1.34
N LEU A 182 -8.55 22.96 -1.71
CA LEU A 182 -8.67 24.12 -2.57
C LEU A 182 -7.88 25.34 -2.06
N ALA A 183 -7.94 25.62 -0.76
CA ALA A 183 -7.20 26.73 -0.17
C ALA A 183 -5.67 26.54 -0.32
N ALA A 184 -5.17 25.36 0.04
CA ALA A 184 -3.75 25.05 -0.07
C ALA A 184 -3.25 25.05 -1.52
N LEU A 185 -4.06 24.56 -2.47
CA LEU A 185 -3.73 24.61 -3.90
C LEU A 185 -3.69 26.04 -4.45
N ARG A 186 -4.55 26.93 -3.94
CA ARG A 186 -4.56 28.37 -4.31
C ARG A 186 -3.34 29.12 -3.77
N ASP A 187 -2.83 28.72 -2.61
CA ASP A 187 -1.71 29.36 -1.94
C ASP A 187 -0.37 29.14 -2.69
N ASP A 188 -0.23 28.04 -3.45
CA ASP A 188 0.93 27.82 -4.32
C ASP A 188 0.59 28.15 -5.77
N PRO A 189 1.23 29.18 -6.35
CA PRO A 189 0.91 29.64 -7.71
C PRO A 189 1.07 28.57 -8.80
N GLU A 190 2.04 27.66 -8.66
CA GLU A 190 2.29 26.61 -9.64
C GLU A 190 1.26 25.47 -9.53
N SER A 191 0.90 25.08 -8.31
CA SER A 191 -0.18 24.12 -8.08
C SER A 191 -1.53 24.67 -8.54
N ALA A 192 -1.81 25.95 -8.26
CA ALA A 192 -3.02 26.61 -8.77
C ALA A 192 -3.07 26.61 -10.32
N ARG A 193 -1.95 26.92 -10.97
CA ARG A 193 -1.85 26.93 -12.44
C ARG A 193 -2.10 25.57 -13.07
N LEU A 194 -1.59 24.49 -12.42
CA LEU A 194 -1.66 23.13 -12.97
C LEU A 194 -2.99 22.43 -12.65
N PHE A 195 -3.49 22.59 -11.44
CA PHE A 195 -4.59 21.76 -10.91
C PHE A 195 -5.92 22.49 -10.76
N LEU A 196 -5.94 23.81 -10.93
CA LEU A 196 -7.15 24.62 -10.84
C LEU A 196 -7.41 25.34 -12.19
N ASP A 197 -8.66 25.69 -12.43
CA ASP A 197 -9.07 26.56 -13.55
C ASP A 197 -9.38 27.96 -12.99
N GLN A 198 -8.55 28.95 -13.30
CA GLN A 198 -8.66 30.32 -12.78
C GLN A 198 -8.80 30.39 -11.24
N GLY A 199 -8.13 29.46 -10.54
CA GLY A 199 -8.17 29.34 -9.07
C GLY A 199 -9.38 28.59 -8.52
N GLU A 200 -10.24 28.03 -9.37
CA GLU A 200 -11.39 27.22 -8.99
C GLU A 200 -11.19 25.73 -9.36
N ILE A 201 -12.00 24.85 -8.79
CA ILE A 201 -11.98 23.42 -9.13
C ILE A 201 -12.45 23.25 -10.58
N PRO A 202 -11.62 22.62 -11.47
CA PRO A 202 -11.99 22.43 -12.86
C PRO A 202 -13.34 21.70 -13.02
N GLU A 203 -14.04 21.98 -14.09
CA GLU A 203 -15.28 21.29 -14.42
C GLU A 203 -15.04 19.81 -14.74
N GLU A 204 -16.01 18.97 -14.41
CA GLU A 204 -15.96 17.56 -14.78
C GLU A 204 -15.88 17.40 -16.31
N PHE A 205 -15.05 16.46 -16.77
CA PHE A 205 -14.72 16.21 -18.17
C PHE A 205 -13.83 17.26 -18.85
N SER A 206 -13.45 18.36 -18.20
CA SER A 206 -12.37 19.21 -18.71
C SER A 206 -11.03 18.45 -18.71
N LEU A 207 -10.06 18.89 -19.52
CA LEU A 207 -8.79 18.18 -19.69
C LEU A 207 -7.70 18.75 -18.79
N LEU A 208 -7.20 17.92 -17.88
CA LEU A 208 -5.97 18.18 -17.14
C LEU A 208 -4.76 17.78 -17.98
N ARG A 209 -3.96 18.76 -18.44
CA ARG A 209 -2.71 18.54 -19.15
C ARG A 209 -1.53 18.89 -18.26
N GLN A 210 -0.50 18.03 -18.29
CA GLN A 210 0.70 18.15 -17.44
C GLN A 210 1.97 18.03 -18.31
N PRO A 211 2.23 18.98 -19.24
CA PRO A 211 3.34 18.86 -20.19
C PRO A 211 4.71 18.84 -19.53
N GLU A 212 4.90 19.55 -18.41
CA GLU A 212 6.14 19.53 -17.63
C GLU A 212 6.36 18.16 -16.98
N LEU A 213 5.29 17.53 -16.47
CA LEU A 213 5.37 16.17 -15.95
C LEU A 213 5.68 15.15 -17.05
N ALA A 214 5.10 15.34 -18.26
CA ALA A 214 5.44 14.52 -19.42
C ALA A 214 6.93 14.62 -19.77
N HIS A 215 7.52 15.81 -19.69
CA HIS A 215 8.96 16.03 -19.89
C HIS A 215 9.79 15.32 -18.81
N THR A 216 9.42 15.45 -17.53
CA THR A 216 10.09 14.75 -16.42
C THR A 216 10.04 13.22 -16.60
N LEU A 217 8.88 12.67 -17.00
CA LEU A 217 8.73 11.24 -17.32
C LEU A 217 9.61 10.82 -18.52
N GLN A 218 9.77 11.67 -19.55
CA GLN A 218 10.66 11.40 -20.69
C GLN A 218 12.14 11.38 -20.28
N LEU A 219 12.56 12.26 -19.35
CA LEU A 219 13.91 12.25 -18.79
C LEU A 219 14.15 10.97 -17.98
N LEU A 220 13.20 10.59 -17.14
CA LEU A 220 13.25 9.32 -16.40
C LEU A 220 13.34 8.11 -17.35
N ALA A 221 12.54 8.10 -18.41
CA ALA A 221 12.53 7.04 -19.43
C ALA A 221 13.87 6.90 -20.16
N ARG A 222 14.55 8.02 -20.44
CA ARG A 222 15.81 8.09 -21.20
C ARG A 222 17.04 7.82 -20.33
N GLU A 223 17.06 8.38 -19.12
CA GLU A 223 18.26 8.43 -18.26
C GLU A 223 18.14 7.57 -17.00
N GLY A 224 17.01 6.88 -16.82
CA GLY A 224 16.76 6.07 -15.65
C GLY A 224 16.84 6.90 -14.36
N HIS A 225 17.47 6.38 -13.31
CA HIS A 225 17.59 7.05 -12.01
C HIS A 225 18.15 8.48 -12.13
N ALA A 226 19.13 8.72 -13.00
CA ALA A 226 19.72 10.05 -13.20
C ALA A 226 18.72 11.06 -13.74
N GLY A 227 17.74 10.64 -14.55
CA GLY A 227 16.72 11.50 -15.14
C GLY A 227 15.78 12.18 -14.12
N PHE A 228 15.80 11.73 -12.86
CA PHE A 228 15.05 12.38 -11.79
C PHE A 228 15.94 12.85 -10.63
N TYR A 229 16.94 12.05 -10.25
CA TYR A 229 17.75 12.27 -9.03
C TYR A 229 19.07 13.00 -9.30
N ALA A 230 19.35 13.34 -10.56
CA ALA A 230 20.50 14.13 -10.97
C ALA A 230 20.11 15.08 -12.14
N GLY A 231 21.04 15.93 -12.54
CA GLY A 231 20.86 16.84 -13.68
C GLY A 231 19.69 17.82 -13.54
N GLU A 232 19.04 18.13 -14.66
CA GLU A 232 18.06 19.21 -14.78
C GLU A 232 16.89 19.11 -13.79
N VAL A 233 16.28 17.91 -13.65
CA VAL A 233 15.11 17.73 -12.77
C VAL A 233 15.53 17.92 -11.32
N ALA A 234 16.61 17.29 -10.88
CA ALA A 234 17.11 17.42 -9.50
C ALA A 234 17.49 18.86 -9.15
N GLU A 235 18.15 19.56 -10.07
CA GLU A 235 18.55 20.96 -9.87
C GLU A 235 17.32 21.87 -9.73
N ARG A 236 16.31 21.68 -10.58
CA ARG A 236 15.04 22.42 -10.49
C ARG A 236 14.29 22.11 -9.21
N LEU A 237 14.18 20.83 -8.82
CA LEU A 237 13.52 20.38 -7.58
C LEU A 237 14.17 21.06 -6.36
N VAL A 238 15.49 20.94 -6.21
CA VAL A 238 16.20 21.52 -5.08
C VAL A 238 16.12 23.03 -5.07
N SER A 239 16.31 23.70 -6.22
CA SER A 239 16.21 25.14 -6.35
C SER A 239 14.82 25.65 -5.96
N GLY A 240 13.76 25.04 -6.50
CA GLY A 240 12.37 25.41 -6.20
C GLY A 240 12.01 25.22 -4.73
N VAL A 241 12.34 24.05 -4.16
CA VAL A 241 12.11 23.74 -2.73
C VAL A 241 12.84 24.75 -1.83
N ARG A 242 14.13 25.03 -2.09
CA ARG A 242 14.90 25.99 -1.31
C ARG A 242 14.40 27.42 -1.43
N LYS A 243 14.06 27.86 -2.62
CA LYS A 243 13.51 29.19 -2.88
C LYS A 243 12.20 29.42 -2.10
N ALA A 244 11.41 28.38 -1.93
CA ALA A 244 10.16 28.41 -1.16
C ALA A 244 10.35 28.16 0.35
N GLY A 245 11.60 28.01 0.85
CA GLY A 245 11.90 27.86 2.28
C GLY A 245 12.05 26.41 2.76
N GLY A 246 12.08 25.43 1.85
CA GLY A 246 12.36 24.01 2.18
C GLY A 246 13.86 23.74 2.37
N ILE A 247 14.18 22.50 2.73
CA ILE A 247 15.51 22.12 3.25
C ILE A 247 16.26 21.08 2.39
N TRP A 248 15.76 20.75 1.18
CA TRP A 248 16.39 19.75 0.32
C TRP A 248 17.78 20.20 -0.18
N SER A 249 18.63 19.22 -0.48
CA SER A 249 19.91 19.39 -1.15
C SER A 249 20.02 18.42 -2.34
N LEU A 250 20.92 18.71 -3.29
CA LEU A 250 21.22 17.78 -4.39
C LEU A 250 21.73 16.44 -3.87
N ARG A 251 22.40 16.43 -2.72
CA ARG A 251 22.87 15.21 -2.08
C ARG A 251 21.70 14.33 -1.62
N ASP A 252 20.63 14.91 -1.09
CA ASP A 252 19.45 14.16 -0.65
C ASP A 252 18.85 13.37 -1.82
N LEU A 253 18.76 13.99 -2.99
CA LEU A 253 18.26 13.34 -4.20
C LEU A 253 19.26 12.30 -4.72
N SER A 254 20.53 12.68 -4.94
CA SER A 254 21.54 11.80 -5.53
C SER A 254 21.84 10.54 -4.69
N GLU A 255 21.64 10.61 -3.37
CA GLU A 255 21.82 9.50 -2.43
C GLU A 255 20.54 8.70 -2.17
N TYR A 256 19.39 9.10 -2.73
CA TYR A 256 18.18 8.31 -2.55
C TYR A 256 18.30 6.95 -3.25
N ARG A 257 17.98 5.90 -2.51
CA ARG A 257 17.87 4.52 -3.02
C ARG A 257 16.64 3.86 -2.39
N ILE A 258 16.01 3.00 -3.14
CA ILE A 258 15.02 2.05 -2.60
C ILE A 258 15.72 1.08 -1.65
N VAL A 259 14.97 0.41 -0.79
CA VAL A 259 15.47 -0.68 0.04
C VAL A 259 14.67 -1.94 -0.28
N GLU A 260 15.36 -3.02 -0.60
CA GLU A 260 14.72 -4.33 -0.65
C GLU A 260 14.66 -4.91 0.76
N ARG A 261 13.45 -5.24 1.23
CA ARG A 261 13.22 -5.82 2.55
C ARG A 261 12.62 -7.21 2.42
N GLN A 262 12.83 -8.04 3.42
CA GLN A 262 12.11 -9.31 3.51
C GLN A 262 10.65 -9.03 3.87
N PRO A 263 9.66 -9.51 3.10
CA PRO A 263 8.27 -9.34 3.47
C PRO A 263 7.95 -10.09 4.76
N LEU A 264 6.95 -9.60 5.48
CA LEU A 264 6.39 -10.32 6.61
C LEU A 264 5.67 -11.57 6.10
N ARG A 265 6.03 -12.75 6.61
CA ARG A 265 5.44 -14.04 6.21
C ARG A 265 4.91 -14.77 7.43
N ILE A 266 3.62 -15.09 7.43
CA ILE A 266 2.90 -15.66 8.58
C ILE A 266 2.02 -16.82 8.13
N GLY A 267 2.25 -17.99 8.70
CA GLY A 267 1.38 -19.15 8.51
C GLY A 267 -0.02 -18.89 9.10
N LEU A 268 -1.04 -19.17 8.32
CA LEU A 268 -2.45 -19.18 8.73
C LEU A 268 -2.99 -20.61 8.70
N ASP A 269 -4.24 -20.78 9.16
CA ASP A 269 -4.92 -22.06 9.09
C ASP A 269 -5.08 -22.57 7.64
N GLU A 270 -5.27 -23.87 7.49
CA GLU A 270 -5.52 -24.55 6.20
C GLU A 270 -4.35 -24.42 5.21
N GLY A 271 -3.11 -24.28 5.70
CA GLY A 271 -1.92 -24.20 4.86
C GLY A 271 -1.78 -22.90 4.08
N ARG A 272 -2.54 -21.88 4.44
CA ARG A 272 -2.39 -20.53 3.88
C ARG A 272 -1.24 -19.78 4.52
N GLU A 273 -0.64 -18.89 3.78
CA GLU A 273 0.39 -17.97 4.25
C GLU A 273 0.00 -16.53 3.91
N LEU A 274 0.04 -15.65 4.91
CA LEU A 274 -0.03 -14.20 4.72
C LEU A 274 1.36 -13.67 4.39
N ILE A 275 1.47 -12.94 3.30
CA ILE A 275 2.68 -12.22 2.90
C ILE A 275 2.31 -10.73 2.82
N SER A 276 2.97 -9.89 3.61
CA SER A 276 2.59 -8.47 3.72
C SER A 276 3.78 -7.56 4.03
N ALA A 277 3.49 -6.26 4.15
CA ALA A 277 4.48 -5.23 4.37
C ALA A 277 5.18 -5.36 5.74
N PRO A 278 6.52 -5.40 5.78
CA PRO A 278 7.31 -5.26 7.00
C PRO A 278 7.47 -3.78 7.39
N PRO A 279 8.05 -3.42 8.55
CA PRO A 279 8.50 -2.06 8.82
C PRO A 279 9.42 -1.51 7.70
N PRO A 280 9.27 -0.22 7.32
CA PRO A 280 8.60 0.86 8.02
C PRO A 280 7.07 0.93 7.79
N SER A 281 6.40 -0.16 7.43
CA SER A 281 4.95 -0.26 7.58
C SER A 281 4.57 -1.03 8.84
N ALA A 282 3.64 -0.49 9.61
CA ALA A 282 3.01 -1.21 10.72
C ALA A 282 1.80 -2.05 10.27
N GLY A 283 1.35 -1.84 9.01
CA GLY A 283 0.07 -2.38 8.57
C GLY A 283 0.07 -3.90 8.43
N GLY A 284 1.12 -4.48 7.85
CA GLY A 284 1.23 -5.94 7.74
C GLY A 284 1.24 -6.62 9.11
N LEU A 285 1.93 -6.03 10.10
CA LEU A 285 1.93 -6.53 11.47
C LEU A 285 0.54 -6.44 12.12
N ALA A 286 -0.17 -5.32 11.92
CA ALA A 286 -1.51 -5.15 12.48
C ALA A 286 -2.51 -6.17 11.89
N ILE A 287 -2.44 -6.45 10.59
CA ILE A 287 -3.23 -7.50 9.94
C ILE A 287 -2.87 -8.88 10.51
N ALA A 288 -1.58 -9.21 10.58
CA ALA A 288 -1.09 -10.49 11.07
C ALA A 288 -1.51 -10.75 12.53
N GLN A 289 -1.27 -9.78 13.43
CA GLN A 289 -1.69 -9.89 14.83
C GLN A 289 -3.21 -10.08 14.97
N SER A 290 -3.99 -9.30 14.20
CA SER A 290 -5.45 -9.40 14.25
C SER A 290 -5.95 -10.77 13.80
N LEU A 291 -5.44 -11.29 12.68
CA LEU A 291 -5.78 -12.63 12.18
C LEU A 291 -5.38 -13.72 13.17
N LEU A 292 -4.16 -13.66 13.71
CA LEU A 292 -3.67 -14.66 14.66
C LEU A 292 -4.41 -14.63 16.01
N MET A 293 -4.90 -13.47 16.45
CA MET A 293 -5.81 -13.39 17.62
C MET A 293 -7.19 -13.95 17.28
N LEU A 294 -7.75 -13.60 16.11
CA LEU A 294 -9.05 -14.11 15.66
C LEU A 294 -9.06 -15.65 15.54
N GLN A 295 -7.99 -16.27 15.02
CA GLN A 295 -7.87 -17.75 14.98
C GLN A 295 -8.02 -18.43 16.35
N ARG A 296 -7.79 -17.70 17.45
CA ARG A 296 -7.94 -18.19 18.84
C ARG A 296 -9.31 -17.89 19.45
N LEU A 297 -10.17 -17.21 18.72
CA LEU A 297 -11.52 -16.80 19.12
C LEU A 297 -12.56 -17.50 18.24
N PRO A 298 -13.78 -17.76 18.72
CA PRO A 298 -14.83 -18.39 17.93
C PRO A 298 -15.51 -17.41 16.95
N TRP A 299 -14.72 -16.61 16.21
CA TRP A 299 -15.23 -15.50 15.42
C TRP A 299 -16.05 -15.93 14.19
N ARG A 300 -15.74 -17.11 13.60
CA ARG A 300 -16.47 -17.61 12.41
C ARG A 300 -17.89 -18.08 12.74
N GLN A 301 -18.11 -18.62 13.94
CA GLN A 301 -19.41 -19.09 14.42
C GLN A 301 -20.18 -18.01 15.17
N ALA A 302 -19.57 -16.84 15.37
CA ALA A 302 -20.14 -15.75 16.13
C ALA A 302 -21.24 -15.01 15.32
N GLU A 303 -22.29 -14.59 16.01
CA GLU A 303 -23.29 -13.67 15.46
C GLU A 303 -22.64 -12.35 15.02
N PRO A 304 -23.23 -11.62 14.07
CA PRO A 304 -22.59 -10.45 13.43
C PRO A 304 -22.04 -9.41 14.42
N VAL A 305 -22.77 -9.08 15.48
CA VAL A 305 -22.29 -8.12 16.50
C VAL A 305 -21.13 -8.67 17.30
N GLN A 306 -21.19 -9.93 17.68
CA GLN A 306 -20.10 -10.61 18.39
C GLN A 306 -18.85 -10.72 17.51
N ARG A 307 -19.02 -10.99 16.22
CA ARG A 307 -17.93 -11.01 15.25
C ARG A 307 -17.28 -9.64 15.13
N THR A 308 -18.08 -8.57 15.00
CA THR A 308 -17.59 -7.18 14.99
C THR A 308 -16.80 -6.87 16.26
N HIS A 309 -17.31 -7.25 17.43
CA HIS A 309 -16.63 -7.08 18.71
C HIS A 309 -15.25 -7.75 18.72
N PHE A 310 -15.14 -9.00 18.30
CA PHE A 310 -13.84 -9.69 18.24
C PHE A 310 -12.86 -9.04 17.29
N VAL A 311 -13.31 -8.59 16.10
CA VAL A 311 -12.46 -7.88 15.15
C VAL A 311 -11.98 -6.55 15.73
N VAL A 312 -12.84 -5.77 16.34
CA VAL A 312 -12.53 -4.48 16.98
C VAL A 312 -11.53 -4.65 18.12
N GLU A 313 -11.74 -5.65 18.99
CA GLU A 313 -10.85 -5.92 20.11
C GLU A 313 -9.45 -6.38 19.63
N SER A 314 -9.40 -7.16 18.56
CA SER A 314 -8.13 -7.57 17.93
C SER A 314 -7.41 -6.36 17.31
N LEU A 315 -8.11 -5.51 16.57
CA LEU A 315 -7.56 -4.27 16.02
C LEU A 315 -7.07 -3.32 17.13
N ARG A 316 -7.84 -3.13 18.21
CA ARG A 316 -7.45 -2.30 19.36
C ARG A 316 -6.06 -2.69 19.89
N ARG A 317 -5.79 -3.98 20.05
CA ARG A 317 -4.50 -4.49 20.54
C ARG A 317 -3.39 -4.36 19.53
N ALA A 318 -3.66 -4.68 18.28
CA ALA A 318 -2.69 -4.56 17.19
C ALA A 318 -2.27 -3.10 16.95
N TYR A 319 -3.22 -2.18 16.99
CA TYR A 319 -2.92 -0.76 16.83
C TYR A 319 -2.24 -0.13 18.06
N ARG A 320 -2.47 -0.65 19.26
CA ARG A 320 -1.65 -0.27 20.41
C ARG A 320 -0.17 -0.58 20.15
N ASP A 321 0.13 -1.76 19.64
CA ASP A 321 1.51 -2.23 19.40
C ASP A 321 2.21 -1.46 18.27
N ARG A 322 1.44 -0.85 17.34
CA ARG A 322 1.98 0.02 16.28
C ARG A 322 2.93 1.10 16.83
N GLY A 323 2.64 1.67 17.99
CA GLY A 323 3.47 2.70 18.62
C GLY A 323 4.91 2.27 18.94
N LEU A 324 5.23 1.00 18.87
CA LEU A 324 6.58 0.45 19.09
C LEU A 324 7.43 0.40 17.81
N LEU A 325 6.84 0.71 16.65
CA LEU A 325 7.46 0.52 15.33
C LEU A 325 7.97 1.84 14.75
N GLY A 326 8.98 1.72 13.88
CA GLY A 326 9.57 2.82 13.12
C GLY A 326 10.43 2.28 11.99
N ASP A 327 11.23 3.16 11.37
CA ASP A 327 12.18 2.79 10.33
C ASP A 327 13.21 1.77 10.86
N PRO A 328 13.28 0.54 10.31
CA PRO A 328 14.20 -0.50 10.79
C PRO A 328 15.67 -0.16 10.60
N ASP A 329 15.99 0.83 9.76
CA ASP A 329 17.37 1.29 9.58
C ASP A 329 17.81 2.22 10.72
N PHE A 330 16.87 2.67 11.58
CA PHE A 330 17.08 3.59 12.70
C PHE A 330 16.69 3.02 14.06
N VAL A 331 15.73 2.10 14.11
CA VAL A 331 15.21 1.53 15.35
C VAL A 331 15.04 0.02 15.28
N ALA A 332 15.31 -0.67 16.37
CA ALA A 332 15.02 -2.08 16.50
C ALA A 332 13.52 -2.29 16.68
N ASN A 333 12.85 -2.80 15.66
CA ASN A 333 11.43 -3.13 15.72
C ASN A 333 11.23 -4.48 16.44
N PRO A 334 10.37 -4.59 17.47
CA PRO A 334 10.15 -5.84 18.22
C PRO A 334 9.21 -6.80 17.48
N THR A 335 9.30 -6.90 16.15
CA THR A 335 8.37 -7.65 15.29
C THR A 335 8.27 -9.12 15.70
N ALA A 336 9.40 -9.76 16.01
CA ALA A 336 9.41 -11.17 16.43
C ALA A 336 8.65 -11.38 17.75
N GLN A 337 8.86 -10.49 18.74
CA GLN A 337 8.17 -10.56 20.03
C GLN A 337 6.66 -10.30 19.90
N LEU A 338 6.28 -9.37 19.02
CA LEU A 338 4.89 -9.01 18.76
C LEU A 338 4.12 -10.10 18.01
N LEU A 339 4.82 -11.03 17.36
CA LEU A 339 4.25 -12.18 16.65
C LEU A 339 4.46 -13.51 17.40
N GLU A 340 5.06 -13.47 18.59
CA GLU A 340 5.28 -14.68 19.38
C GLU A 340 3.94 -15.34 19.77
N PRO A 341 3.79 -16.67 19.60
CA PRO A 341 2.53 -17.36 19.86
C PRO A 341 1.97 -17.16 21.26
N ASP A 342 2.82 -17.13 22.30
CA ASP A 342 2.40 -16.92 23.69
C ASP A 342 1.98 -15.46 23.94
N TYR A 343 2.62 -14.49 23.29
CA TYR A 343 2.20 -13.11 23.36
C TYR A 343 0.79 -12.94 22.76
N LEU A 344 0.59 -13.44 21.55
CA LEU A 344 -0.70 -13.38 20.85
C LEU A 344 -1.81 -14.15 21.60
N LYS A 345 -1.45 -15.28 22.21
CA LYS A 345 -2.37 -16.03 23.09
C LYS A 345 -2.81 -15.20 24.30
N ARG A 346 -1.87 -14.51 24.96
CA ARG A 346 -2.22 -13.62 26.08
C ARG A 346 -3.12 -12.49 25.63
N LEU A 347 -2.85 -11.88 24.48
CA LEU A 347 -3.71 -10.82 23.91
C LEU A 347 -5.11 -11.35 23.61
N ALA A 348 -5.24 -12.50 22.95
CA ALA A 348 -6.54 -13.09 22.62
C ALA A 348 -7.33 -13.47 23.90
N LEU A 349 -6.68 -14.06 24.90
CA LEU A 349 -7.30 -14.40 26.19
C LEU A 349 -7.70 -13.17 27.03
N SER A 350 -7.13 -12.00 26.76
CA SER A 350 -7.50 -10.74 27.42
C SER A 350 -8.75 -10.10 26.82
N ILE A 351 -9.30 -10.65 25.74
CA ILE A 351 -10.55 -10.18 25.11
C ILE A 351 -11.72 -10.79 25.88
N ASP A 352 -12.49 -9.94 26.58
CA ASP A 352 -13.76 -10.35 27.18
C ASP A 352 -14.80 -10.50 26.07
N PRO A 353 -15.48 -11.66 25.93
CA PRO A 353 -16.46 -11.86 24.86
C PRO A 353 -17.69 -10.97 24.96
N GLN A 354 -17.98 -10.39 26.10
CA GLN A 354 -19.21 -9.64 26.37
C GLN A 354 -18.97 -8.14 26.55
N GLN A 355 -17.73 -7.71 26.82
CA GLN A 355 -17.44 -6.34 27.21
C GLN A 355 -16.22 -5.78 26.46
N ALA A 356 -16.37 -4.56 25.95
CA ALA A 356 -15.29 -3.83 25.31
C ALA A 356 -14.19 -3.47 26.32
N THR A 357 -12.92 -3.65 25.91
CA THR A 357 -11.77 -3.24 26.70
C THR A 357 -11.56 -1.72 26.55
N PRO A 358 -11.65 -0.90 27.62
CA PRO A 358 -11.27 0.50 27.50
C PRO A 358 -9.82 0.65 27.06
N SER A 359 -9.54 1.42 26.02
CA SER A 359 -8.16 1.60 25.51
C SER A 359 -7.21 2.13 26.57
N ALA A 360 -7.68 2.99 27.47
CA ALA A 360 -6.90 3.52 28.58
C ALA A 360 -6.47 2.45 29.62
N SER A 361 -7.12 1.29 29.66
CA SER A 361 -6.73 0.17 30.54
C SER A 361 -5.60 -0.67 29.97
N LEU A 362 -5.29 -0.53 28.69
CA LEU A 362 -4.16 -1.18 28.05
C LEU A 362 -2.89 -0.35 28.28
N PRO A 363 -1.71 -0.97 28.50
CA PRO A 363 -0.45 -0.23 28.61
C PRO A 363 -0.24 0.66 27.37
N PRO A 364 0.11 1.94 27.55
CA PRO A 364 0.30 2.84 26.41
C PRO A 364 1.51 2.43 25.58
N ALA A 365 1.38 2.54 24.25
CA ALA A 365 2.45 2.27 23.29
C ALA A 365 2.61 3.41 22.27
N GLY A 366 2.28 4.66 22.66
CA GLY A 366 2.37 5.83 21.80
C GLY A 366 1.11 6.08 20.96
N SER A 367 1.03 7.26 20.38
CA SER A 367 -0.02 7.64 19.45
C SER A 367 0.56 8.22 18.17
N TRP A 368 -0.23 8.27 17.13
CA TRP A 368 0.17 8.78 15.82
C TRP A 368 -1.02 9.43 15.11
N LYS A 369 -0.67 10.31 14.19
CA LYS A 369 -1.57 10.87 13.20
C LYS A 369 -1.05 10.43 11.84
N GLU A 370 -1.91 10.09 10.93
CA GLU A 370 -1.55 9.64 9.58
C GLU A 370 -2.46 10.30 8.56
N GLY A 371 -1.92 10.60 7.39
CA GLY A 371 -2.67 11.07 6.24
C GLY A 371 -3.70 10.02 5.76
N ASN A 372 -4.68 10.46 4.97
CA ASN A 372 -5.84 9.64 4.61
C ASN A 372 -5.91 9.28 3.12
N HIS A 373 -4.88 9.62 2.30
CA HIS A 373 -4.97 9.48 0.85
C HIS A 373 -3.75 8.78 0.26
N THR A 374 -4.04 7.77 -0.52
CA THR A 374 -3.11 6.80 -1.09
C THR A 374 -3.81 6.23 -2.31
N THR A 375 -3.13 5.48 -3.16
CA THR A 375 -3.72 4.64 -4.18
C THR A 375 -3.20 3.21 -4.08
N HIS A 376 -3.93 2.26 -4.66
CA HIS A 376 -3.52 0.87 -4.69
C HIS A 376 -3.85 0.22 -6.04
N PHE A 377 -3.00 -0.71 -6.46
CA PHE A 377 -3.28 -1.63 -7.56
C PHE A 377 -2.72 -3.02 -7.32
N SER A 378 -3.31 -4.00 -7.98
CA SER A 378 -2.86 -5.38 -8.01
C SER A 378 -2.74 -5.86 -9.46
N VAL A 379 -1.66 -6.58 -9.79
CA VAL A 379 -1.40 -7.19 -11.10
C VAL A 379 -0.99 -8.64 -10.92
N LEU A 380 -1.49 -9.50 -11.82
CA LEU A 380 -1.05 -10.88 -12.00
C LEU A 380 -0.82 -11.11 -13.50
N ASP A 381 0.34 -11.62 -13.92
CA ASP A 381 0.56 -12.01 -15.30
C ASP A 381 0.26 -13.49 -15.57
N ALA A 382 0.23 -13.87 -16.85
CA ALA A 382 -0.08 -15.23 -17.27
C ALA A 382 0.96 -16.28 -16.81
N ALA A 383 2.16 -15.87 -16.43
CA ALA A 383 3.21 -16.73 -15.89
C ALA A 383 3.09 -16.92 -14.37
N GLY A 384 2.29 -16.09 -13.69
CA GLY A 384 2.09 -16.11 -12.25
C GLY A 384 2.98 -15.13 -11.48
N ASN A 385 3.70 -14.21 -12.14
CA ASN A 385 4.28 -13.07 -11.44
C ASN A 385 3.16 -12.15 -10.98
N ALA A 386 3.30 -11.57 -9.79
CA ALA A 386 2.30 -10.62 -9.28
C ALA A 386 2.95 -9.43 -8.57
N VAL A 387 2.23 -8.32 -8.58
CA VAL A 387 2.58 -7.10 -7.84
C VAL A 387 1.33 -6.58 -7.12
N ALA A 388 1.46 -6.34 -5.83
CA ALA A 388 0.54 -5.49 -5.07
C ALA A 388 1.31 -4.22 -4.69
N ALA A 389 0.82 -3.05 -5.09
CA ALA A 389 1.51 -1.80 -4.81
C ALA A 389 0.56 -0.77 -4.20
N THR A 390 1.05 -0.14 -3.13
CA THR A 390 0.35 0.96 -2.46
C THR A 390 1.25 2.19 -2.52
N LEU A 391 0.78 3.25 -3.18
CA LEU A 391 1.52 4.46 -3.49
C LEU A 391 0.86 5.65 -2.81
N SER A 392 1.66 6.65 -2.40
CA SER A 392 1.14 7.80 -1.67
C SER A 392 1.89 9.09 -2.00
N VAL A 393 1.21 10.19 -1.74
CA VAL A 393 1.77 11.53 -1.48
C VAL A 393 1.29 12.05 -0.11
N ASN A 394 0.71 11.21 0.73
CA ASN A 394 0.09 11.37 2.04
C ASN A 394 -1.30 12.03 2.01
N LEU A 395 -1.44 13.34 2.02
CA LEU A 395 -2.74 14.02 1.88
C LEU A 395 -3.15 14.19 0.41
N PRO A 396 -4.43 14.49 0.10
CA PRO A 396 -4.80 14.83 -1.27
C PRO A 396 -3.94 15.97 -1.81
N PHE A 397 -3.35 15.76 -2.97
CA PHE A 397 -2.37 16.70 -3.56
C PHE A 397 -1.15 16.97 -2.66
N GLY A 398 -0.78 16.03 -1.79
CA GLY A 398 0.42 16.10 -0.97
C GLY A 398 0.57 17.43 -0.22
N ALA A 399 1.76 18.00 -0.29
CA ALA A 399 2.08 19.30 0.28
C ALA A 399 1.37 20.49 -0.41
N ALA A 400 0.52 20.24 -1.41
CA ALA A 400 -0.06 21.24 -2.30
C ALA A 400 1.00 22.20 -2.90
N PHE A 401 2.23 21.72 -3.05
CA PHE A 401 3.38 22.45 -3.55
C PHE A 401 3.97 21.75 -4.78
N THR A 402 3.93 22.43 -5.91
CA THR A 402 4.48 21.94 -7.19
C THR A 402 5.74 22.71 -7.54
N VAL A 403 6.80 22.00 -7.91
CA VAL A 403 8.05 22.67 -8.31
C VAL A 403 7.96 23.17 -9.74
N PRO A 404 8.07 24.50 -9.99
CA PRO A 404 7.92 25.08 -11.30
C PRO A 404 8.84 24.45 -12.37
N GLY A 405 8.27 24.17 -13.55
CA GLY A 405 8.97 23.62 -14.71
C GLY A 405 9.34 22.14 -14.61
N THR A 406 8.89 21.44 -13.56
CA THR A 406 9.05 19.97 -13.42
C THR A 406 7.74 19.23 -13.52
N GLY A 407 6.61 19.89 -13.24
CA GLY A 407 5.30 19.26 -13.08
C GLY A 407 5.21 18.31 -11.88
N VAL A 408 6.21 18.28 -11.02
CA VAL A 408 6.26 17.37 -9.86
C VAL A 408 5.58 18.03 -8.66
N LEU A 409 4.41 17.51 -8.31
CA LEU A 409 3.71 17.80 -7.06
C LEU A 409 4.38 17.00 -5.94
N LEU A 410 4.78 17.67 -4.85
CA LEU A 410 5.48 17.04 -3.75
C LEU A 410 4.54 16.46 -2.70
N ASN A 411 4.99 15.39 -2.08
CA ASN A 411 4.35 14.75 -0.94
C ASN A 411 4.39 15.64 0.31
N ASP A 412 3.55 15.34 1.29
CA ASP A 412 3.63 15.85 2.66
C ASP A 412 3.91 14.71 3.67
N GLU A 413 4.75 13.76 3.26
CA GLU A 413 5.01 12.52 4.00
C GLU A 413 5.80 12.74 5.31
N MET A 414 6.39 13.94 5.51
CA MET A 414 6.99 14.30 6.77
C MET A 414 5.97 14.41 7.91
N ASP A 415 4.67 14.59 7.62
CA ASP A 415 3.59 14.61 8.61
C ASP A 415 3.37 13.25 9.29
N ASP A 416 3.78 12.16 8.65
CA ASP A 416 3.70 10.80 9.21
C ASP A 416 4.71 10.55 10.35
N PHE A 417 5.70 11.43 10.54
CA PHE A 417 6.55 11.39 11.72
C PHE A 417 5.83 11.89 12.98
N ALA A 418 6.28 11.41 14.14
CA ALA A 418 5.89 11.99 15.42
C ALA A 418 6.61 13.34 15.62
N ALA A 419 5.92 14.44 15.31
CA ALA A 419 6.47 15.80 15.44
C ALA A 419 6.64 16.25 16.89
N ASP A 420 5.91 15.66 17.84
CA ASP A 420 6.04 15.91 19.27
C ASP A 420 6.14 14.61 20.06
N VAL A 421 7.37 14.19 20.33
CA VAL A 421 7.65 12.98 21.12
C VAL A 421 7.59 13.21 22.62
N GLN A 422 7.56 14.47 23.07
CA GLN A 422 7.51 14.87 24.49
C GLN A 422 6.15 15.43 24.89
N GLY A 423 5.36 15.88 23.92
CA GLY A 423 4.03 16.41 24.12
C GLY A 423 2.95 15.33 24.01
N ALA A 424 1.83 15.59 24.66
CA ALA A 424 0.62 14.82 24.38
C ALA A 424 0.03 15.28 23.05
N ASN A 425 -0.33 14.32 22.20
CA ASN A 425 -1.11 14.65 20.99
C ASN A 425 -2.53 15.11 21.37
N ALA A 426 -3.37 15.40 20.37
CA ALA A 426 -4.78 15.78 20.57
C ALA A 426 -5.61 14.76 21.39
N TYR A 427 -5.04 13.59 21.67
CA TYR A 427 -5.66 12.49 22.45
C TYR A 427 -4.96 12.27 23.81
N GLY A 428 -4.04 13.15 24.22
CA GLY A 428 -3.37 13.06 25.52
C GLY A 428 -2.25 12.00 25.62
N LEU A 429 -1.78 11.46 24.49
CA LEU A 429 -0.72 10.46 24.46
C LEU A 429 0.60 11.02 23.96
N ALA A 430 1.69 10.61 24.60
CA ALA A 430 3.03 10.91 24.14
C ALA A 430 3.30 10.33 22.75
N GLY A 431 3.97 11.08 21.90
CA GLY A 431 4.41 10.64 20.59
C GLY A 431 5.37 9.43 20.69
N SER A 432 5.46 8.64 19.63
CA SER A 432 6.38 7.51 19.58
C SER A 432 7.81 7.96 19.28
N HIS A 433 8.75 7.71 20.19
CA HIS A 433 10.18 7.92 19.94
C HIS A 433 10.70 7.10 18.76
N ALA A 434 10.11 5.90 18.53
CA ALA A 434 10.49 5.06 17.40
C ALA A 434 10.25 5.74 16.06
N ASN A 435 9.25 6.61 15.96
CA ASN A 435 8.90 7.35 14.75
C ASN A 435 9.22 8.86 14.84
N ALA A 436 10.17 9.27 15.69
CA ALA A 436 10.64 10.66 15.75
C ALA A 436 11.36 11.06 14.45
N ILE A 437 11.27 12.37 14.10
CA ILE A 437 11.96 12.92 12.93
C ILE A 437 13.49 12.79 13.13
N ALA A 438 14.17 12.27 12.11
CA ALA A 438 15.63 12.23 12.03
C ALA A 438 16.09 12.36 10.58
N ALA A 439 17.30 12.89 10.38
CA ALA A 439 17.92 13.01 9.07
C ALA A 439 18.03 11.65 8.35
N GLY A 440 17.56 11.58 7.12
CA GLY A 440 17.62 10.37 6.30
C GLY A 440 16.66 9.24 6.68
N LYS A 441 15.82 9.40 7.69
CA LYS A 441 14.86 8.41 8.18
C LYS A 441 13.59 8.38 7.33
N ARG A 442 12.97 7.20 7.23
CA ARG A 442 11.65 7.01 6.60
C ARG A 442 10.55 7.10 7.65
N PRO A 443 9.44 7.81 7.42
CA PRO A 443 8.32 7.83 8.36
C PRO A 443 7.59 6.49 8.37
N LEU A 444 7.05 6.13 9.53
CA LEU A 444 6.22 4.94 9.68
C LEU A 444 4.94 5.06 8.84
N SER A 445 4.52 3.97 8.23
CA SER A 445 3.36 3.88 7.34
C SER A 445 2.35 2.84 7.81
N SER A 446 1.11 2.92 7.29
CA SER A 446 0.10 1.86 7.37
C SER A 446 -0.21 1.20 6.02
N MET A 447 0.45 1.59 4.94
CA MET A 447 0.28 0.96 3.63
C MET A 447 0.60 -0.54 3.69
N SER A 448 -0.35 -1.37 3.27
CA SER A 448 -0.30 -2.82 3.49
C SER A 448 -0.65 -3.59 2.21
N PRO A 449 0.17 -3.50 1.16
CA PRO A 449 0.04 -4.44 0.05
C PRO A 449 0.22 -5.86 0.61
N THR A 450 -0.73 -6.75 0.29
CA THR A 450 -0.82 -8.05 0.95
C THR A 450 -1.17 -9.15 -0.04
N PHE A 451 -0.51 -10.29 0.07
CA PHE A 451 -0.88 -11.54 -0.57
C PHE A 451 -1.32 -12.57 0.48
N ILE A 452 -2.22 -13.44 0.08
CA ILE A 452 -2.44 -14.73 0.74
C ILE A 452 -2.22 -15.82 -0.29
N GLU A 453 -1.38 -16.77 0.04
CA GLU A 453 -1.07 -17.89 -0.86
C GLU A 453 -1.16 -19.23 -0.13
N SER A 454 -1.64 -20.24 -0.86
CA SER A 454 -1.66 -21.64 -0.48
C SER A 454 -1.30 -22.51 -1.69
N PRO A 455 -1.15 -23.82 -1.54
CA PRO A 455 -0.98 -24.70 -2.68
C PRO A 455 -2.12 -24.62 -3.71
N GLY A 456 -3.35 -24.30 -3.28
CA GLY A 456 -4.52 -24.25 -4.18
C GLY A 456 -4.92 -22.86 -4.67
N GLU A 457 -4.46 -21.80 -4.03
CA GLU A 457 -4.99 -20.44 -4.25
C GLU A 457 -3.94 -19.36 -4.05
N PHE A 458 -4.15 -18.25 -4.74
CA PHE A 458 -3.44 -16.98 -4.54
C PHE A 458 -4.46 -15.84 -4.52
N ALA A 459 -4.31 -14.91 -3.58
CA ALA A 459 -5.13 -13.70 -3.50
C ALA A 459 -4.25 -12.48 -3.21
N SER A 460 -4.61 -11.33 -3.81
CA SER A 460 -3.95 -10.04 -3.62
C SER A 460 -4.93 -9.01 -3.08
N PHE A 461 -4.50 -8.20 -2.11
CA PHE A 461 -5.31 -7.22 -1.42
C PHE A 461 -4.55 -5.92 -1.22
N GLY A 462 -5.27 -4.80 -1.25
CA GLY A 462 -4.79 -3.52 -0.79
C GLY A 462 -5.75 -2.38 -1.12
N THR A 463 -5.56 -1.25 -0.46
CA THR A 463 -6.45 -0.09 -0.52
C THR A 463 -5.71 1.18 -0.08
N PRO A 464 -6.12 2.37 -0.54
CA PRO A 464 -5.79 3.63 0.14
C PRO A 464 -6.55 3.79 1.46
N GLY A 465 -6.14 4.73 2.32
CA GLY A 465 -6.93 5.14 3.47
C GLY A 465 -6.19 5.43 4.78
N GLY A 466 -4.88 5.65 4.73
CA GLY A 466 -4.05 5.98 5.89
C GLY A 466 -4.14 4.92 6.98
N SER A 467 -4.36 5.32 8.22
CA SER A 467 -4.47 4.40 9.37
C SER A 467 -5.59 3.35 9.23
N ARG A 468 -6.58 3.56 8.35
CA ARG A 468 -7.67 2.60 8.11
C ARG A 468 -7.30 1.46 7.16
N ILE A 469 -6.16 1.55 6.46
CA ILE A 469 -5.73 0.54 5.47
C ILE A 469 -5.70 -0.86 6.06
N PRO A 470 -5.05 -1.13 7.20
CA PRO A 470 -4.98 -2.49 7.74
C PRO A 470 -6.35 -3.08 8.10
N SER A 471 -7.26 -2.28 8.66
CA SER A 471 -8.60 -2.77 8.99
C SER A 471 -9.44 -3.08 7.75
N MET A 472 -9.33 -2.28 6.68
CA MET A 472 -10.01 -2.57 5.41
C MET A 472 -9.47 -3.83 4.74
N VAL A 473 -8.15 -3.99 4.69
CA VAL A 473 -7.51 -5.21 4.17
C VAL A 473 -7.92 -6.42 5.00
N LEU A 474 -7.91 -6.29 6.34
CA LEU A 474 -8.38 -7.36 7.23
C LEU A 474 -9.82 -7.77 6.93
N LEU A 475 -10.75 -6.81 6.80
CA LEU A 475 -12.16 -7.12 6.51
C LEU A 475 -12.32 -7.87 5.17
N ALA A 476 -11.58 -7.48 4.13
CA ALA A 476 -11.61 -8.21 2.86
C ALA A 476 -11.00 -9.62 2.96
N ILE A 477 -9.93 -9.77 3.73
CA ILE A 477 -9.35 -11.09 4.01
C ILE A 477 -10.37 -11.97 4.75
N LEU A 478 -11.15 -11.43 5.68
CA LEU A 478 -12.19 -12.20 6.37
C LEU A 478 -13.30 -12.65 5.41
N GLU A 479 -13.72 -11.83 4.44
CA GLU A 479 -14.66 -12.24 3.37
C GLU A 479 -14.05 -13.37 2.50
N TYR A 480 -12.76 -13.25 2.13
CA TYR A 480 -12.06 -14.33 1.41
C TYR A 480 -12.02 -15.62 2.23
N LEU A 481 -11.65 -15.57 3.52
CA LEU A 481 -11.57 -16.74 4.40
C LEU A 481 -12.94 -17.38 4.68
N ASP A 482 -14.03 -16.64 4.52
CA ASP A 482 -15.40 -17.14 4.60
C ASP A 482 -15.90 -17.70 3.24
N GLY A 483 -15.03 -17.75 2.21
CA GLY A 483 -15.38 -18.27 0.89
C GLY A 483 -16.34 -17.38 0.11
N GLN A 484 -16.46 -16.10 0.44
CA GLN A 484 -17.35 -15.18 -0.28
C GLN A 484 -16.82 -14.88 -1.69
N PRO A 485 -17.69 -14.62 -2.67
CA PRO A 485 -17.29 -14.23 -4.02
C PRO A 485 -16.38 -12.98 -4.00
N ILE A 486 -15.40 -12.91 -4.92
CA ILE A 486 -14.41 -11.83 -4.95
C ILE A 486 -15.02 -10.41 -5.00
N ALA A 487 -16.16 -10.24 -5.66
CA ALA A 487 -16.86 -8.96 -5.72
C ALA A 487 -17.31 -8.44 -4.32
N ARG A 488 -17.42 -9.35 -3.36
CA ARG A 488 -17.79 -9.04 -1.98
C ARG A 488 -16.62 -8.42 -1.21
N TRP A 489 -15.38 -8.84 -1.48
CA TRP A 489 -14.21 -8.43 -0.71
C TRP A 489 -13.99 -6.91 -0.70
N PRO A 490 -13.95 -6.20 -1.85
CA PRO A 490 -13.80 -4.75 -1.83
C PRO A 490 -15.08 -4.01 -1.45
N SER A 491 -16.25 -4.65 -1.49
CA SER A 491 -17.55 -4.02 -1.20
C SER A 491 -18.04 -4.19 0.24
N VAL A 492 -17.30 -4.94 1.09
CA VAL A 492 -17.69 -5.17 2.50
C VAL A 492 -17.94 -3.86 3.23
N PRO A 493 -19.02 -3.74 4.03
CA PRO A 493 -19.25 -2.59 4.90
C PRO A 493 -18.09 -2.38 5.86
N ARG A 494 -17.60 -1.15 5.99
CA ARG A 494 -16.34 -0.85 6.66
C ARG A 494 -16.54 -0.25 8.04
N TYR A 495 -15.77 -0.79 8.98
CA TYR A 495 -15.58 -0.23 10.30
C TYR A 495 -14.10 -0.34 10.70
N HIS A 496 -13.69 0.51 11.64
CA HIS A 496 -12.31 0.69 12.01
C HIS A 496 -12.16 1.03 13.48
N HIS A 497 -11.13 0.48 14.13
CA HIS A 497 -10.68 0.87 15.44
C HIS A 497 -9.16 0.91 15.48
N GLN A 498 -8.59 2.01 15.96
CA GLN A 498 -7.13 2.21 15.95
C GLN A 498 -6.54 2.45 17.34
N TYR A 499 -7.08 1.80 18.39
CA TYR A 499 -6.70 2.02 19.78
C TYR A 499 -7.15 3.40 20.30
N LEU A 500 -6.72 4.46 19.68
CA LEU A 500 -7.12 5.85 20.00
C LEU A 500 -7.37 6.66 18.71
N PRO A 501 -8.43 7.47 18.72
CA PRO A 501 -9.46 7.61 19.76
C PRO A 501 -10.20 6.28 20.00
N ASP A 502 -10.62 6.02 21.25
CA ASP A 502 -11.30 4.80 21.66
C ASP A 502 -12.74 4.75 21.15
N GLN A 503 -12.89 4.56 19.85
CA GLN A 503 -14.18 4.53 19.16
C GLN A 503 -14.14 3.65 17.92
N ILE A 504 -15.25 3.01 17.59
CA ILE A 504 -15.48 2.35 16.31
C ILE A 504 -15.93 3.40 15.31
N GLN A 505 -15.08 3.75 14.33
CA GLN A 505 -15.48 4.56 13.18
C GLN A 505 -16.08 3.64 12.12
N HIS A 506 -17.20 4.01 11.52
CA HIS A 506 -17.85 3.20 10.50
C HIS A 506 -18.46 4.04 9.38
N GLU A 507 -18.57 3.44 8.20
CA GLU A 507 -19.29 4.04 7.07
C GLU A 507 -20.78 4.19 7.38
N PRO A 508 -21.50 5.06 6.66
CA PRO A 508 -22.95 5.08 6.70
C PRO A 508 -23.52 3.67 6.46
N ASP A 509 -24.60 3.34 7.10
CA ASP A 509 -25.36 2.09 6.93
C ASP A 509 -24.60 0.78 7.20
N THR A 510 -23.41 0.84 7.81
CA THR A 510 -22.62 -0.34 8.20
C THR A 510 -23.35 -1.19 9.26
N PHE A 511 -24.00 -0.56 10.21
CA PHE A 511 -24.71 -1.19 11.31
C PHE A 511 -26.16 -0.76 11.37
N SER A 512 -27.08 -1.70 11.62
CA SER A 512 -28.45 -1.38 11.94
C SER A 512 -28.55 -0.72 13.34
N PRO A 513 -29.66 0.00 13.64
CA PRO A 513 -29.85 0.58 14.97
C PRO A 513 -29.75 -0.46 16.11
N ALA A 514 -30.23 -1.68 15.89
CA ALA A 514 -30.14 -2.76 16.88
C ALA A 514 -28.68 -3.20 17.12
N GLN A 515 -27.87 -3.30 16.05
CA GLN A 515 -26.44 -3.64 16.16
C GLN A 515 -25.66 -2.52 16.87
N ILE A 516 -25.99 -1.25 16.59
CA ILE A 516 -25.39 -0.10 17.29
C ILE A 516 -25.70 -0.18 18.79
N ALA A 517 -26.98 -0.40 19.15
CA ALA A 517 -27.40 -0.52 20.55
C ALA A 517 -26.69 -1.68 21.29
N ASP A 518 -26.54 -2.84 20.64
CA ASP A 518 -25.84 -3.99 21.23
C ASP A 518 -24.33 -3.70 21.41
N LEU A 519 -23.65 -3.11 20.41
CA LEU A 519 -22.24 -2.70 20.53
C LEU A 519 -22.05 -1.67 21.65
N GLN A 520 -22.98 -0.71 21.79
CA GLN A 520 -22.96 0.27 22.88
C GLN A 520 -23.19 -0.38 24.24
N ALA A 521 -24.11 -1.34 24.33
CA ALA A 521 -24.35 -2.10 25.57
C ALA A 521 -23.11 -2.90 26.02
N ARG A 522 -22.26 -3.30 25.08
CA ARG A 522 -20.94 -3.91 25.36
C ARG A 522 -19.88 -2.90 25.78
N GLY A 523 -20.16 -1.61 25.74
CA GLY A 523 -19.23 -0.54 26.10
C GLY A 523 -18.46 0.08 24.95
N HIS A 524 -18.71 -0.29 23.68
CA HIS A 524 -18.11 0.39 22.54
C HIS A 524 -18.70 1.77 22.33
N GLN A 525 -17.85 2.74 21.99
CA GLN A 525 -18.27 4.02 21.43
C GLN A 525 -18.26 3.92 19.89
N LEU A 526 -19.35 4.38 19.25
CA LEU A 526 -19.45 4.38 17.80
C LEU A 526 -19.47 5.79 17.24
N LYS A 527 -18.78 5.98 16.11
CA LYS A 527 -18.78 7.22 15.33
C LYS A 527 -19.10 6.90 13.88
N ALA A 528 -20.32 7.19 13.48
CA ALA A 528 -20.66 7.19 12.06
C ALA A 528 -19.87 8.29 11.34
N LEU A 529 -19.30 7.95 10.18
CA LEU A 529 -18.70 8.91 9.27
C LEU A 529 -19.78 9.43 8.32
N ASP A 530 -19.54 10.60 7.75
CA ASP A 530 -20.42 11.25 6.77
C ASP A 530 -20.30 10.67 5.35
N ARG A 531 -19.30 9.79 5.12
CA ARG A 531 -18.99 9.22 3.82
C ARG A 531 -18.34 7.84 3.94
N SER A 532 -18.37 7.11 2.82
CA SER A 532 -17.57 5.91 2.62
C SER A 532 -16.09 6.24 2.41
N TYR A 533 -15.19 5.26 2.62
CA TYR A 533 -13.74 5.45 2.51
C TYR A 533 -13.04 4.22 1.94
N GLY A 534 -11.83 4.44 1.40
CA GLY A 534 -11.02 3.43 0.74
C GLY A 534 -11.38 3.25 -0.74
N ASN A 535 -10.56 2.49 -1.44
CA ASN A 535 -10.69 2.14 -2.86
C ASN A 535 -9.90 0.85 -3.11
N GLN A 536 -10.45 -0.27 -2.66
CA GLN A 536 -9.76 -1.56 -2.60
C GLN A 536 -9.66 -2.21 -3.98
N GLN A 537 -8.50 -2.79 -4.28
CA GLN A 537 -8.23 -3.49 -5.52
C GLN A 537 -7.76 -4.91 -5.19
N VAL A 538 -8.45 -5.92 -5.69
CA VAL A 538 -8.21 -7.31 -5.32
C VAL A 538 -8.12 -8.23 -6.53
N LEU A 539 -7.29 -9.28 -6.40
CA LEU A 539 -7.17 -10.35 -7.38
C LEU A 539 -7.30 -11.70 -6.69
N PHE A 540 -7.76 -12.67 -7.45
CA PHE A 540 -7.82 -14.07 -7.03
C PHE A 540 -7.41 -15.00 -8.17
N TRP A 541 -6.64 -16.01 -7.85
CA TRP A 541 -6.28 -17.09 -8.74
C TRP A 541 -6.46 -18.44 -8.02
N ASN A 542 -7.41 -19.22 -8.50
CA ASN A 542 -7.55 -20.62 -8.11
C ASN A 542 -6.62 -21.46 -8.99
N LYS A 543 -5.59 -22.05 -8.38
CA LYS A 543 -4.52 -22.76 -9.09
C LYS A 543 -5.00 -24.11 -9.66
N GLN A 544 -5.99 -24.75 -9.02
CA GLN A 544 -6.48 -26.07 -9.43
C GLN A 544 -7.24 -26.01 -10.77
N ASN A 545 -8.11 -25.00 -10.94
CA ASN A 545 -8.93 -24.86 -12.14
C ASN A 545 -8.51 -23.68 -13.04
N LYS A 546 -7.38 -23.03 -12.69
CA LYS A 546 -6.79 -21.86 -13.38
C LYS A 546 -7.74 -20.65 -13.48
N ARG A 547 -8.78 -20.60 -12.66
CA ARG A 547 -9.70 -19.46 -12.63
C ARG A 547 -9.01 -18.23 -12.07
N VAL A 548 -8.97 -17.16 -12.86
CA VAL A 548 -8.45 -15.84 -12.46
C VAL A 548 -9.62 -14.87 -12.37
N GLU A 549 -9.67 -14.10 -11.31
CA GLU A 549 -10.71 -13.10 -11.05
C GLU A 549 -10.07 -11.81 -10.54
N ALA A 550 -10.74 -10.69 -10.79
CA ALA A 550 -10.34 -9.38 -10.34
C ALA A 550 -11.56 -8.55 -9.95
N ALA A 551 -11.44 -7.73 -8.93
CA ALA A 551 -12.50 -6.80 -8.54
C ALA A 551 -11.93 -5.48 -8.05
N SER A 552 -12.59 -4.39 -8.43
CA SER A 552 -12.34 -3.02 -7.96
C SER A 552 -13.45 -2.57 -7.02
N ASP A 553 -13.12 -1.71 -6.10
CA ASP A 553 -14.05 -1.14 -5.12
C ASP A 553 -15.15 -0.29 -5.78
N PRO A 554 -16.42 -0.56 -5.50
CA PRO A 554 -17.53 0.23 -6.05
C PRO A 554 -17.59 1.68 -5.52
N ARG A 555 -16.83 2.02 -4.47
CA ARG A 555 -16.76 3.39 -3.91
C ARG A 555 -15.94 4.33 -4.78
N GLY A 556 -14.94 3.79 -5.48
CA GLY A 556 -14.06 4.53 -6.40
C GLY A 556 -14.58 4.58 -7.83
N ILE A 557 -13.68 4.92 -8.74
CA ILE A 557 -13.85 4.84 -10.19
C ILE A 557 -12.94 3.77 -10.82
N GLY A 558 -12.26 3.00 -9.96
CA GLY A 558 -11.34 1.95 -10.36
C GLY A 558 -11.98 0.89 -11.26
N THR A 559 -11.15 0.21 -12.00
CA THR A 559 -11.58 -0.89 -12.87
C THR A 559 -10.70 -2.11 -12.70
N SER A 560 -11.30 -3.26 -12.96
CA SER A 560 -10.58 -4.51 -13.07
C SER A 560 -10.76 -5.12 -14.46
N ALA A 561 -9.73 -5.83 -14.94
CA ALA A 561 -9.75 -6.48 -16.23
C ALA A 561 -8.95 -7.78 -16.19
N ILE A 562 -9.38 -8.73 -17.01
CA ILE A 562 -8.70 -10.01 -17.23
C ILE A 562 -8.40 -10.08 -18.72
N LEU A 563 -7.13 -10.25 -19.09
CA LEU A 563 -6.75 -10.50 -20.47
C LEU A 563 -7.16 -11.91 -20.89
N PRO A 564 -7.74 -12.10 -22.09
CA PRO A 564 -7.93 -13.42 -22.65
C PRO A 564 -6.58 -14.12 -22.87
N GLU A 565 -6.65 -15.44 -23.06
CA GLU A 565 -5.51 -16.28 -23.46
C GLU A 565 -4.91 -15.85 -24.80
#